data_82a463e8cbb62e5a5c8ed0e482f0b2a5
#
_entry.id   82a463e8cbb62e5a5c8ed0e482f0b2a5
#
_cell.length_a   1.000
_cell.length_b   1.000
_cell.length_c   1.000
_cell.angle_alpha   90.00
_cell.angle_beta   90.00
_cell.angle_gamma   90.00
#
_symmetry.space_group_name_H-M   'P 1'
#
loop_
_entity.id
_entity.type
_entity.pdbx_description
1 polymer ?
#
loop_
_entity_poly.entity_id
_entity_poly.type
_entity_poly.pdbx_seq_one_letter_code
_entity_poly.pdbx_strand_id
1 'polypeptide(L)'
;ALWMLPFNTRFQTSDNVYYNELQANGLYKFYEAFLKNELDYMQFYRTLPEDRAAALVHDEYRSEGQNHRYITSPNEERHPNIVLVTLESMSASFMARYGSSDGLTPRLDSLCGKALVFDRLFATGNRTVRGLEAVTLSLPPCPGQSIIKRPRNAGMHSTGAMLRDKGYDVLYFYGGNSYFDNMETFFGGNGYEIVDQKQYAPDEITFQNIWGVSDEDSYAKAIRTLGQRARSGRPFFAHIMSVSNHRPYTYPAGRIPIPNDAKSRAGGVMYSDYALGGFLDAASREPWFGNTVFVITADHCASSAGKTEIPLEKYHIPAMIYAPAFVAPGSVGKTASQIDLMPTLFSLLGMDY
;
A
#
# COMPACT_ATOMS: atom_id res chain seq x y z
N ALA A 1 21.72 -36.65 1.73
CA ALA A 1 21.69 -35.20 1.42
C ALA A 1 21.38 -34.36 2.69
N LEU A 2 20.29 -34.61 3.40
CA LEU A 2 19.90 -33.86 4.62
C LEU A 2 20.96 -33.91 5.75
N TRP A 3 21.73 -35.00 5.84
CA TRP A 3 22.79 -35.18 6.84
C TRP A 3 24.04 -34.31 6.59
N MET A 4 24.22 -33.77 5.38
CA MET A 4 25.34 -32.91 5.02
C MET A 4 25.03 -31.39 5.19
N LEU A 5 23.80 -31.03 5.49
CA LEU A 5 23.38 -29.63 5.69
C LEU A 5 24.19 -28.90 6.77
N PRO A 6 24.52 -29.49 7.93
CA PRO A 6 25.29 -28.79 8.97
C PRO A 6 26.75 -28.49 8.58
N PHE A 7 27.29 -29.15 7.57
CA PHE A 7 28.71 -29.03 7.21
C PHE A 7 29.02 -27.85 6.28
N ASN A 8 28.01 -27.25 5.68
CA ASN A 8 28.22 -26.18 4.70
C ASN A 8 28.69 -24.86 5.34
N THR A 9 28.41 -24.64 6.62
CA THR A 9 28.87 -23.45 7.38
C THR A 9 30.36 -23.47 7.69
N ARG A 10 31.03 -24.61 7.57
CA ARG A 10 32.48 -24.73 7.77
C ARG A 10 33.31 -23.96 6.73
N PHE A 11 32.73 -23.62 5.61
CA PHE A 11 33.38 -22.85 4.54
C PHE A 11 33.12 -21.34 4.67
N GLN A 12 32.26 -20.91 5.58
CA GLN A 12 31.99 -19.50 5.87
C GLN A 12 33.01 -19.01 6.91
N THR A 13 34.24 -18.79 6.49
CA THR A 13 35.37 -18.47 7.38
C THR A 13 35.79 -17.01 7.35
N SER A 14 35.08 -16.16 6.60
CA SER A 14 35.38 -14.75 6.45
C SER A 14 34.57 -13.90 7.46
N ASP A 15 35.18 -12.86 8.01
CA ASP A 15 34.49 -11.82 8.77
C ASP A 15 33.58 -10.97 7.88
N ASN A 16 33.70 -11.09 6.57
CA ASN A 16 32.86 -10.40 5.62
C ASN A 16 31.69 -11.29 5.16
N VAL A 17 30.47 -10.88 5.53
CA VAL A 17 29.23 -11.60 5.22
C VAL A 17 29.06 -11.85 3.71
N TYR A 18 29.46 -10.91 2.85
CA TYR A 18 29.36 -11.07 1.40
C TYR A 18 30.24 -12.18 0.85
N TYR A 19 31.45 -12.34 1.38
CA TYR A 19 32.31 -13.46 0.99
C TYR A 19 31.76 -14.80 1.46
N ASN A 20 31.19 -14.85 2.65
CA ASN A 20 30.53 -16.05 3.15
C ASN A 20 29.31 -16.45 2.29
N GLU A 21 28.52 -15.48 1.84
CA GLU A 21 27.40 -15.74 0.91
C GLU A 21 27.86 -16.21 -0.47
N LEU A 22 28.96 -15.67 -1.00
CA LEU A 22 29.55 -16.10 -2.27
C LEU A 22 30.15 -17.53 -2.20
N GLN A 23 30.65 -17.92 -1.04
CA GLN A 23 31.21 -19.26 -0.78
C GLN A 23 30.14 -20.31 -0.51
N ALA A 24 28.93 -19.88 -0.18
CA ALA A 24 27.85 -20.76 0.20
C ALA A 24 27.25 -21.52 -1.01
N ASN A 25 26.87 -22.78 -0.77
CA ASN A 25 26.11 -23.54 -1.76
C ASN A 25 24.70 -23.00 -1.90
N GLY A 26 24.30 -22.55 -3.09
CA GLY A 26 23.00 -21.92 -3.35
C GLY A 26 21.82 -22.82 -3.00
N LEU A 27 21.91 -24.14 -3.24
CA LEU A 27 20.84 -25.08 -2.87
C LEU A 27 20.70 -25.19 -1.35
N TYR A 28 21.83 -25.21 -0.63
CA TYR A 28 21.81 -25.19 0.84
C TYR A 28 21.16 -23.89 1.36
N LYS A 29 21.56 -22.74 0.82
CA LYS A 29 21.00 -21.45 1.23
C LYS A 29 19.51 -21.33 0.92
N PHE A 30 19.07 -21.93 -0.17
CA PHE A 30 17.63 -22.02 -0.47
C PHE A 30 16.87 -22.80 0.61
N TYR A 31 17.34 -23.99 0.98
CA TYR A 31 16.71 -24.79 2.03
C TYR A 31 16.83 -24.14 3.42
N GLU A 32 17.96 -23.52 3.71
CA GLU A 32 18.15 -22.77 4.95
C GLU A 32 17.16 -21.62 5.06
N ALA A 33 17.02 -20.83 4.00
CA ALA A 33 16.05 -19.73 3.94
C ALA A 33 14.59 -20.23 4.04
N PHE A 34 14.29 -21.38 3.42
CA PHE A 34 12.95 -21.97 3.51
C PHE A 34 12.63 -22.46 4.94
N LEU A 35 13.59 -23.09 5.61
CA LEU A 35 13.40 -23.61 6.98
C LEU A 35 13.43 -22.50 8.05
N LYS A 36 14.17 -21.40 7.80
CA LYS A 36 14.34 -20.28 8.73
C LYS A 36 13.57 -19.05 8.25
N ASN A 37 12.43 -19.22 7.59
CA ASN A 37 11.67 -18.13 7.00
C ASN A 37 11.04 -17.17 8.04
N GLU A 38 10.97 -17.56 9.30
CA GLU A 38 10.49 -16.73 10.39
C GLU A 38 11.66 -16.12 11.16
N LEU A 39 11.56 -14.81 11.45
CA LEU A 39 12.53 -14.14 12.29
C LEU A 39 12.25 -14.47 13.75
N ASP A 40 13.19 -15.11 14.42
CA ASP A 40 13.14 -15.31 15.86
C ASP A 40 13.64 -14.03 16.57
N TYR A 41 12.71 -13.24 17.07
CA TYR A 41 13.02 -11.99 17.77
C TYR A 41 13.83 -12.22 19.03
N MET A 42 13.61 -13.32 19.75
CA MET A 42 14.35 -13.66 20.97
C MET A 42 15.83 -13.97 20.69
N GLN A 43 16.11 -14.53 19.51
CA GLN A 43 17.48 -14.85 19.09
C GLN A 43 18.23 -13.63 18.54
N PHE A 44 17.57 -12.76 17.77
CA PHE A 44 18.24 -11.72 16.97
C PHE A 44 18.13 -10.31 17.56
N TYR A 45 17.22 -10.09 18.50
CA TYR A 45 17.00 -8.77 19.09
C TYR A 45 17.03 -8.82 20.61
N ARG A 46 17.41 -7.70 21.20
CA ARG A 46 17.20 -7.50 22.63
C ARG A 46 15.71 -7.31 22.86
N THR A 47 15.10 -8.23 23.56
CA THR A 47 13.70 -8.17 23.94
C THR A 47 13.56 -7.84 25.43
N LEU A 48 12.41 -7.34 25.82
CA LEU A 48 12.01 -7.15 27.20
C LEU A 48 11.14 -8.32 27.67
N PRO A 49 11.08 -8.62 28.96
CA PRO A 49 10.03 -9.46 29.51
C PRO A 49 8.66 -8.94 29.08
N GLU A 50 7.73 -9.86 28.80
CA GLU A 50 6.44 -9.53 28.20
C GLU A 50 5.61 -8.55 29.04
N ASP A 51 5.60 -8.74 30.36
CA ASP A 51 4.93 -7.86 31.33
C ASP A 51 5.47 -6.43 31.29
N ARG A 52 6.78 -6.29 31.18
CA ARG A 52 7.43 -4.97 31.07
C ARG A 52 7.19 -4.33 29.72
N ALA A 53 7.23 -5.11 28.65
CA ALA A 53 6.92 -4.61 27.31
C ALA A 53 5.47 -4.12 27.23
N ALA A 54 4.52 -4.89 27.75
CA ALA A 54 3.12 -4.53 27.85
C ALA A 54 2.93 -3.23 28.67
N ALA A 55 3.57 -3.13 29.84
CA ALA A 55 3.48 -1.93 30.67
C ALA A 55 3.97 -0.66 29.95
N LEU A 56 5.08 -0.75 29.19
CA LEU A 56 5.59 0.37 28.40
C LEU A 56 4.63 0.76 27.26
N VAL A 57 4.04 -0.22 26.59
CA VAL A 57 3.05 0.03 25.53
C VAL A 57 1.80 0.68 26.13
N HIS A 58 1.30 0.19 27.26
CA HIS A 58 0.14 0.77 27.93
C HIS A 58 0.40 2.22 28.38
N ASP A 59 1.61 2.51 28.89
CA ASP A 59 2.01 3.85 29.29
C ASP A 59 2.09 4.80 28.07
N GLU A 60 2.76 4.38 26.99
CA GLU A 60 2.91 5.15 25.76
C GLU A 60 1.55 5.48 25.14
N TYR A 61 0.68 4.50 25.05
CA TYR A 61 -0.65 4.68 24.42
C TYR A 61 -1.74 5.08 25.41
N ARG A 62 -1.46 5.20 26.70
CA ARG A 62 -2.41 5.53 27.79
C ARG A 62 -3.64 4.61 27.76
N SER A 63 -3.41 3.31 27.62
CA SER A 63 -4.47 2.33 27.38
C SER A 63 -5.02 1.66 28.65
N GLU A 64 -4.76 2.19 29.82
CA GLU A 64 -5.29 1.73 31.13
C GLU A 64 -5.20 0.20 31.35
N GLY A 65 -4.09 -0.41 30.91
CA GLY A 65 -3.85 -1.84 31.08
C GLY A 65 -4.53 -2.76 30.06
N GLN A 66 -5.13 -2.21 29.00
CA GLN A 66 -5.71 -2.99 27.89
C GLN A 66 -4.84 -2.91 26.64
N ASN A 67 -4.91 -3.94 25.79
CA ASN A 67 -4.19 -3.98 24.51
C ASN A 67 -4.88 -3.19 23.39
N HIS A 68 -5.88 -2.38 23.72
CA HIS A 68 -6.58 -1.52 22.76
C HIS A 68 -6.89 -0.17 23.41
N ARG A 69 -6.97 0.84 22.57
CA ARG A 69 -7.37 2.19 22.93
C ARG A 69 -8.41 2.65 21.91
N TYR A 70 -9.50 3.18 22.41
CA TYR A 70 -10.49 3.84 21.57
C TYR A 70 -10.13 5.31 21.41
N ILE A 71 -10.11 5.78 20.17
CA ILE A 71 -9.97 7.19 19.86
C ILE A 71 -11.34 7.72 19.48
N THR A 72 -11.84 8.67 20.28
CA THR A 72 -13.14 9.31 20.04
C THR A 72 -12.94 10.63 19.34
N SER A 73 -13.78 10.91 18.36
CA SER A 73 -13.80 12.20 17.66
C SER A 73 -14.80 13.14 18.30
N PRO A 74 -14.46 14.44 18.46
CA PRO A 74 -15.43 15.46 18.87
C PRO A 74 -16.38 15.90 17.74
N ASN A 75 -16.11 15.47 16.50
CA ASN A 75 -16.88 15.84 15.33
C ASN A 75 -18.08 14.91 15.11
N GLU A 76 -19.09 15.39 14.39
CA GLU A 76 -20.21 14.56 13.95
C GLU A 76 -19.71 13.46 13.01
N GLU A 77 -20.08 12.22 13.30
CA GLU A 77 -19.67 11.06 12.51
C GLU A 77 -20.35 11.06 11.14
N ARG A 78 -19.56 10.87 10.08
CA ARG A 78 -20.03 10.80 8.69
C ARG A 78 -19.58 9.50 8.05
N HIS A 79 -20.45 8.93 7.21
CA HIS A 79 -20.22 7.66 6.52
C HIS A 79 -20.23 7.82 4.99
N PRO A 80 -19.34 8.65 4.39
CA PRO A 80 -19.21 8.69 2.93
C PRO A 80 -18.60 7.40 2.42
N ASN A 81 -18.69 7.11 1.13
CA ASN A 81 -17.87 6.11 0.51
C ASN A 81 -16.39 6.50 0.62
N ILE A 82 -15.51 5.51 0.70
CA ILE A 82 -14.07 5.73 0.81
C ILE A 82 -13.37 4.90 -0.28
N VAL A 83 -12.52 5.56 -1.07
CA VAL A 83 -11.66 4.92 -2.05
C VAL A 83 -10.21 5.24 -1.72
N LEU A 84 -9.47 4.24 -1.29
CA LEU A 84 -8.02 4.31 -1.08
C LEU A 84 -7.32 3.78 -2.32
N VAL A 85 -6.56 4.63 -3.00
CA VAL A 85 -5.72 4.23 -4.14
C VAL A 85 -4.26 4.21 -3.69
N THR A 86 -3.63 3.05 -3.79
CA THR A 86 -2.21 2.88 -3.54
C THR A 86 -1.49 2.70 -4.87
N LEU A 87 -0.67 3.68 -5.25
CA LEU A 87 0.06 3.72 -6.51
C LEU A 87 1.38 2.96 -6.38
N GLU A 88 1.61 2.01 -7.28
CA GLU A 88 2.85 1.22 -7.34
C GLU A 88 4.06 2.13 -7.56
N SER A 89 5.03 2.08 -6.65
CA SER A 89 6.35 2.71 -6.78
C SER A 89 6.31 4.21 -7.15
N MET A 90 5.32 4.97 -6.69
CA MET A 90 5.16 6.38 -7.04
C MET A 90 5.94 7.27 -6.06
N SER A 91 7.10 7.77 -6.49
CA SER A 91 7.89 8.72 -5.69
C SER A 91 7.36 10.15 -5.83
N ALA A 92 7.42 10.92 -4.75
CA ALA A 92 7.12 12.35 -4.79
C ALA A 92 8.05 13.10 -5.78
N SER A 93 9.28 12.65 -5.95
CA SER A 93 10.26 13.24 -6.88
C SER A 93 9.85 13.21 -8.37
N PHE A 94 8.79 12.49 -8.75
CA PHE A 94 8.25 12.55 -10.11
C PHE A 94 7.28 13.71 -10.34
N MET A 95 6.78 14.32 -9.27
CA MET A 95 5.75 15.35 -9.34
C MET A 95 6.35 16.75 -9.41
N ALA A 96 5.72 17.62 -10.21
CA ALA A 96 6.13 19.03 -10.33
C ALA A 96 5.99 19.76 -8.99
N ARG A 97 5.00 19.41 -8.17
CA ARG A 97 4.83 19.95 -6.81
C ARG A 97 6.09 19.82 -5.95
N TYR A 98 6.88 18.79 -6.14
CA TYR A 98 8.10 18.51 -5.37
C TYR A 98 9.38 18.78 -6.16
N GLY A 99 9.27 19.56 -7.27
CA GLY A 99 10.40 20.08 -8.01
C GLY A 99 10.79 19.32 -9.29
N SER A 100 10.04 18.30 -9.71
CA SER A 100 10.26 17.66 -11.00
C SER A 100 9.91 18.60 -12.16
N SER A 101 10.77 18.64 -13.16
CA SER A 101 10.51 19.32 -14.45
C SER A 101 10.13 18.36 -15.58
N ASP A 102 10.05 17.06 -15.31
CA ASP A 102 9.90 16.01 -16.32
C ASP A 102 8.47 15.91 -16.88
N GLY A 103 7.47 16.51 -16.19
CA GLY A 103 6.07 16.50 -16.63
C GLY A 103 5.43 15.12 -16.65
N LEU A 104 5.85 14.20 -15.77
CA LEU A 104 5.39 12.81 -15.76
C LEU A 104 4.03 12.62 -15.07
N THR A 105 3.62 13.56 -14.21
CA THR A 105 2.44 13.41 -13.35
C THR A 105 1.44 14.57 -13.44
N PRO A 106 1.02 14.97 -14.67
CA PRO A 106 0.17 16.15 -14.83
C PRO A 106 -1.19 16.04 -14.14
N ARG A 107 -1.72 14.81 -13.99
CA ARG A 107 -3.03 14.57 -13.34
C ARG A 107 -2.91 14.67 -11.82
N LEU A 108 -1.90 14.05 -11.21
CA LEU A 108 -1.61 14.18 -9.78
C LEU A 108 -1.28 15.62 -9.40
N ASP A 109 -0.45 16.31 -10.20
CA ASP A 109 -0.10 17.71 -9.95
C ASP A 109 -1.33 18.63 -10.03
N SER A 110 -2.22 18.42 -11.01
CA SER A 110 -3.50 19.12 -11.09
C SER A 110 -4.39 18.85 -9.89
N LEU A 111 -4.42 17.60 -9.42
CA LEU A 111 -5.24 17.19 -8.28
C LEU A 111 -4.76 17.84 -6.97
N CYS A 112 -3.47 18.10 -6.83
CA CYS A 112 -2.92 18.79 -5.66
C CYS A 112 -3.59 20.16 -5.40
N GLY A 113 -4.05 20.86 -6.44
CA GLY A 113 -4.79 22.12 -6.31
C GLY A 113 -6.23 21.97 -5.81
N LYS A 114 -6.74 20.75 -5.73
CA LYS A 114 -8.14 20.41 -5.38
C LYS A 114 -8.28 19.52 -4.15
N ALA A 115 -7.18 19.08 -3.56
CA ALA A 115 -7.11 18.11 -2.48
C ALA A 115 -6.41 18.69 -1.24
N LEU A 116 -6.58 18.04 -0.11
CA LEU A 116 -5.71 18.22 1.06
C LEU A 116 -4.46 17.38 0.85
N VAL A 117 -3.31 18.02 0.65
CA VAL A 117 -2.04 17.39 0.30
C VAL A 117 -1.12 17.31 1.52
N PHE A 118 -0.51 16.15 1.73
CA PHE A 118 0.54 15.96 2.73
C PHE A 118 1.90 16.22 2.07
N ASP A 119 2.50 17.37 2.34
CA ASP A 119 3.74 17.79 1.68
C ASP A 119 4.95 16.96 2.10
N ARG A 120 4.88 16.31 3.27
CA ARG A 120 5.98 15.56 3.87
C ARG A 120 5.51 14.21 4.38
N LEU A 121 4.99 13.39 3.47
CA LEU A 121 4.60 12.03 3.79
C LEU A 121 5.69 11.04 3.36
N PHE A 122 6.05 10.13 4.27
CA PHE A 122 7.11 9.17 4.05
C PHE A 122 6.57 7.73 4.13
N ALA A 123 7.04 6.90 3.20
CA ALA A 123 6.76 5.47 3.20
C ALA A 123 7.43 4.78 4.40
N THR A 124 6.78 3.77 4.95
CA THR A 124 7.30 2.96 6.06
C THR A 124 8.35 1.95 5.61
N GLY A 125 8.47 1.74 4.31
CA GLY A 125 9.41 0.78 3.74
C GLY A 125 9.60 0.99 2.24
N ASN A 126 10.26 0.05 1.61
CA ASN A 126 10.65 0.09 0.20
C ASN A 126 10.11 -1.11 -0.60
N ARG A 127 9.01 -1.69 -0.14
CA ARG A 127 8.31 -2.82 -0.76
C ARG A 127 6.80 -2.64 -0.63
N THR A 128 6.06 -3.13 -1.61
CA THR A 128 4.60 -3.09 -1.66
C THR A 128 3.95 -3.61 -0.38
N VAL A 129 4.37 -4.76 0.12
CA VAL A 129 3.83 -5.34 1.37
C VAL A 129 4.02 -4.45 2.60
N ARG A 130 5.03 -3.57 2.62
CA ARG A 130 5.25 -2.62 3.72
C ARG A 130 4.30 -1.44 3.65
N GLY A 131 4.09 -0.92 2.44
CA GLY A 131 3.12 0.15 2.23
C GLY A 131 1.69 -0.31 2.50
N LEU A 132 1.33 -1.49 1.98
CA LEU A 132 0.01 -2.08 2.23
C LEU A 132 -0.21 -2.38 3.73
N GLU A 133 0.79 -2.94 4.43
CA GLU A 133 0.77 -3.13 5.88
C GLU A 133 0.47 -1.81 6.62
N ALA A 134 1.18 -0.75 6.25
CA ALA A 134 1.07 0.55 6.89
C ALA A 134 -0.31 1.19 6.73
N VAL A 135 -0.85 1.23 5.51
CA VAL A 135 -2.16 1.85 5.25
C VAL A 135 -3.33 1.00 5.74
N THR A 136 -3.12 -0.32 5.90
CA THR A 136 -4.18 -1.24 6.33
C THR A 136 -4.23 -1.40 7.85
N LEU A 137 -3.06 -1.44 8.51
CA LEU A 137 -2.97 -1.72 9.94
C LEU A 137 -2.57 -0.49 10.77
N SER A 138 -2.11 0.59 10.14
CA SER A 138 -1.59 1.79 10.81
C SER A 138 -0.50 1.48 11.85
N LEU A 139 0.33 0.45 11.58
CA LEU A 139 1.40 0.00 12.45
C LEU A 139 2.77 0.44 11.93
N PRO A 140 3.70 0.83 12.81
CA PRO A 140 5.10 1.00 12.45
C PRO A 140 5.69 -0.30 11.90
N PRO A 141 6.62 -0.24 10.94
CA PRO A 141 7.19 -1.45 10.35
C PRO A 141 8.02 -2.21 11.39
N CYS A 142 7.74 -3.51 11.52
CA CYS A 142 8.53 -4.41 12.36
C CYS A 142 9.68 -5.04 11.55
N PRO A 143 10.82 -5.36 12.18
CA PRO A 143 11.89 -6.12 11.52
C PRO A 143 11.41 -7.47 10.95
N GLY A 144 12.13 -8.00 9.96
CA GLY A 144 11.80 -9.27 9.31
C GLY A 144 10.71 -9.13 8.25
N GLN A 145 9.89 -10.16 8.07
CA GLN A 145 8.81 -10.16 7.08
C GLN A 145 7.68 -9.20 7.47
N SER A 146 7.05 -8.59 6.46
CA SER A 146 5.80 -7.85 6.65
C SER A 146 4.73 -8.77 7.24
N ILE A 147 3.84 -8.21 8.07
CA ILE A 147 2.71 -8.92 8.66
C ILE A 147 1.85 -9.59 7.57
N ILE A 148 1.69 -8.96 6.41
CA ILE A 148 0.96 -9.51 5.26
C ILE A 148 1.48 -10.90 4.88
N LYS A 149 2.80 -11.12 4.97
CA LYS A 149 3.46 -12.38 4.59
C LYS A 149 3.63 -13.37 5.76
N ARG A 150 3.26 -12.99 6.97
CA ARG A 150 3.40 -13.86 8.15
C ARG A 150 2.22 -14.83 8.25
N PRO A 151 2.42 -16.01 8.86
CA PRO A 151 1.30 -16.86 9.24
C PRO A 151 0.44 -16.17 10.31
N ARG A 152 -0.81 -16.57 10.43
CA ARG A 152 -1.76 -16.07 11.45
C ARG A 152 -1.97 -14.56 11.39
N ASN A 153 -2.16 -14.03 10.17
CA ASN A 153 -2.36 -12.61 9.88
C ASN A 153 -3.82 -12.25 9.58
N ALA A 154 -4.75 -13.13 9.93
CA ALA A 154 -6.19 -12.92 9.80
C ALA A 154 -6.81 -12.41 11.11
N GLY A 155 -7.99 -11.78 11.01
CA GLY A 155 -8.75 -11.29 12.18
C GLY A 155 -8.08 -10.12 12.90
N MET A 156 -7.24 -9.37 12.21
CA MET A 156 -6.55 -8.21 12.77
C MET A 156 -7.47 -6.99 12.83
N HIS A 157 -7.22 -6.11 13.80
CA HIS A 157 -7.82 -4.77 13.78
C HIS A 157 -7.21 -3.97 12.63
N SER A 158 -7.96 -3.83 11.56
CA SER A 158 -7.52 -3.22 10.31
C SER A 158 -8.50 -2.14 9.86
N THR A 159 -8.05 -1.25 8.98
CA THR A 159 -8.92 -0.26 8.32
C THR A 159 -10.19 -0.89 7.78
N GLY A 160 -10.08 -2.03 7.09
CA GLY A 160 -11.25 -2.73 6.54
C GLY A 160 -12.14 -3.34 7.61
N ALA A 161 -11.56 -3.95 8.65
CA ALA A 161 -12.35 -4.52 9.75
C ALA A 161 -13.14 -3.44 10.47
N MET A 162 -12.51 -2.31 10.80
CA MET A 162 -13.14 -1.17 11.46
C MET A 162 -14.29 -0.59 10.60
N LEU A 163 -14.06 -0.40 9.30
CA LEU A 163 -15.12 0.11 8.40
C LEU A 163 -16.25 -0.90 8.19
N ARG A 164 -15.95 -2.19 8.12
CA ARG A 164 -16.98 -3.24 8.07
C ARG A 164 -17.86 -3.23 9.32
N ASP A 165 -17.27 -3.05 10.51
CA ASP A 165 -18.02 -2.96 11.77
C ASP A 165 -18.92 -1.71 11.80
N LYS A 166 -18.56 -0.67 11.03
CA LYS A 166 -19.40 0.52 10.77
C LYS A 166 -20.39 0.35 9.59
N GLY A 167 -20.55 -0.87 9.05
CA GLY A 167 -21.55 -1.20 8.03
C GLY A 167 -21.12 -0.98 6.58
N TYR A 168 -19.83 -0.78 6.30
CA TYR A 168 -19.33 -0.66 4.95
C TYR A 168 -19.24 -2.00 4.22
N ASP A 169 -19.47 -1.98 2.90
CA ASP A 169 -18.98 -3.03 1.99
C ASP A 169 -17.48 -2.79 1.77
N VAL A 170 -16.65 -3.78 2.09
CA VAL A 170 -15.19 -3.63 2.09
C VAL A 170 -14.57 -4.47 0.97
N LEU A 171 -13.87 -3.81 0.03
CA LEU A 171 -13.32 -4.44 -1.17
C LEU A 171 -11.82 -4.13 -1.32
N TYR A 172 -11.06 -5.11 -1.83
CA TYR A 172 -9.68 -4.94 -2.25
C TYR A 172 -9.54 -5.26 -3.74
N PHE A 173 -9.09 -4.28 -4.53
CA PHE A 173 -8.88 -4.41 -5.97
C PHE A 173 -7.39 -4.53 -6.28
N TYR A 174 -7.06 -5.51 -7.10
CA TYR A 174 -5.70 -5.73 -7.58
C TYR A 174 -5.71 -6.23 -9.03
N GLY A 175 -5.02 -5.53 -9.93
CA GLY A 175 -4.95 -5.94 -11.34
C GLY A 175 -4.23 -7.26 -11.59
N GLY A 176 -3.40 -7.71 -10.66
CA GLY A 176 -2.66 -8.96 -10.70
C GLY A 176 -3.36 -10.11 -10.00
N ASN A 177 -2.62 -11.20 -9.81
CA ASN A 177 -3.05 -12.34 -9.01
C ASN A 177 -2.73 -12.08 -7.53
N SER A 178 -3.73 -11.97 -6.70
CA SER A 178 -3.61 -11.63 -5.27
C SER A 178 -2.94 -12.72 -4.42
N TYR A 179 -2.68 -13.89 -4.97
CA TYR A 179 -1.78 -14.88 -4.35
C TYR A 179 -0.35 -14.32 -4.18
N PHE A 180 0.06 -13.40 -5.09
CA PHE A 180 1.32 -12.70 -4.97
C PHE A 180 1.38 -11.95 -3.64
N ASP A 181 2.53 -12.04 -2.96
CA ASP A 181 2.78 -11.41 -1.68
C ASP A 181 1.74 -11.73 -0.58
N ASN A 182 1.00 -12.84 -0.73
CA ASN A 182 -0.01 -13.31 0.23
C ASN A 182 -1.20 -12.34 0.43
N MET A 183 -1.46 -11.46 -0.53
CA MET A 183 -2.52 -10.45 -0.44
C MET A 183 -3.91 -11.08 -0.29
N GLU A 184 -4.20 -12.15 -1.06
CA GLU A 184 -5.49 -12.86 -1.00
C GLU A 184 -5.79 -13.37 0.42
N THR A 185 -4.82 -14.03 1.05
CA THR A 185 -4.97 -14.56 2.40
C THR A 185 -5.12 -13.44 3.44
N PHE A 186 -4.28 -12.40 3.33
CA PHE A 186 -4.28 -11.30 4.27
C PHE A 186 -5.56 -10.47 4.17
N PHE A 187 -5.89 -9.93 3.00
CA PHE A 187 -7.08 -9.09 2.86
C PHE A 187 -8.36 -9.88 3.07
N GLY A 188 -8.48 -11.09 2.49
CA GLY A 188 -9.64 -11.96 2.70
C GLY A 188 -9.82 -12.37 4.17
N GLY A 189 -8.72 -12.71 4.86
CA GLY A 189 -8.72 -13.04 6.28
C GLY A 189 -9.06 -11.85 7.20
N ASN A 190 -8.97 -10.62 6.69
CA ASN A 190 -9.31 -9.38 7.40
C ASN A 190 -10.58 -8.70 6.87
N GLY A 191 -11.43 -9.48 6.16
CA GLY A 191 -12.80 -9.11 5.84
C GLY A 191 -12.97 -8.29 4.57
N TYR A 192 -11.97 -8.26 3.69
CA TYR A 192 -12.11 -7.68 2.36
C TYR A 192 -12.64 -8.71 1.36
N GLU A 193 -13.58 -8.30 0.52
CA GLU A 193 -13.90 -9.01 -0.71
C GLU A 193 -12.80 -8.74 -1.74
N ILE A 194 -12.21 -9.80 -2.30
CA ILE A 194 -11.11 -9.69 -3.25
C ILE A 194 -11.65 -9.57 -4.67
N VAL A 195 -11.20 -8.57 -5.40
CA VAL A 195 -11.44 -8.39 -6.84
C VAL A 195 -10.08 -8.33 -7.51
N ASP A 196 -9.57 -9.50 -7.89
CA ASP A 196 -8.26 -9.63 -8.55
C ASP A 196 -8.40 -10.12 -10.00
N GLN A 197 -7.30 -10.43 -10.64
CA GLN A 197 -7.26 -10.88 -12.04
C GLN A 197 -8.24 -12.04 -12.34
N LYS A 198 -8.57 -12.88 -11.37
CA LYS A 198 -9.48 -14.02 -11.55
C LYS A 198 -10.94 -13.61 -11.80
N GLN A 199 -11.34 -12.41 -11.38
CA GLN A 199 -12.71 -11.89 -11.52
C GLN A 199 -12.92 -11.05 -12.78
N TYR A 200 -11.92 -10.91 -13.66
CA TYR A 200 -12.06 -10.20 -14.91
C TYR A 200 -12.57 -11.13 -16.01
N ALA A 201 -13.63 -10.74 -16.68
CA ALA A 201 -14.04 -11.40 -17.93
C ALA A 201 -13.06 -11.05 -19.07
N PRO A 202 -12.90 -11.92 -20.07
CA PRO A 202 -11.95 -11.67 -21.17
C PRO A 202 -12.18 -10.35 -21.93
N ASP A 203 -13.41 -9.91 -22.04
CA ASP A 203 -13.81 -8.64 -22.68
C ASP A 203 -13.58 -7.41 -21.80
N GLU A 204 -13.28 -7.59 -20.55
CA GLU A 204 -12.88 -6.53 -19.62
C GLU A 204 -11.37 -6.22 -19.66
N ILE A 205 -10.58 -7.03 -20.38
CA ILE A 205 -9.11 -6.92 -20.41
C ILE A 205 -8.69 -6.39 -21.77
N THR A 206 -8.25 -5.14 -21.82
CA THR A 206 -7.69 -4.54 -23.04
C THR A 206 -6.18 -4.73 -23.15
N PHE A 207 -5.50 -4.83 -22.01
CA PHE A 207 -4.06 -5.05 -21.94
C PHE A 207 -3.67 -5.73 -20.63
N GLN A 208 -2.73 -6.69 -20.73
CA GLN A 208 -2.12 -7.32 -19.57
C GLN A 208 -0.64 -7.61 -19.79
N ASN A 209 0.09 -7.72 -18.72
CA ASN A 209 1.48 -8.15 -18.71
C ASN A 209 1.70 -9.20 -17.60
N ILE A 210 2.96 -9.50 -17.25
CA ILE A 210 3.30 -10.49 -16.22
C ILE A 210 2.77 -10.16 -14.83
N TRP A 211 2.40 -8.90 -14.56
CA TRP A 211 1.87 -8.45 -13.27
C TRP A 211 0.35 -8.44 -13.20
N GLY A 212 -0.32 -8.52 -14.33
CA GLY A 212 -1.77 -8.52 -14.42
C GLY A 212 -2.32 -7.59 -15.47
N VAL A 213 -3.59 -7.22 -15.32
CA VAL A 213 -4.30 -6.30 -16.20
C VAL A 213 -3.81 -4.86 -16.00
N SER A 214 -4.01 -4.04 -17.02
CA SER A 214 -3.61 -2.63 -16.96
C SER A 214 -4.35 -1.85 -15.87
N ASP A 215 -3.76 -0.75 -15.38
CA ASP A 215 -4.42 0.11 -14.40
C ASP A 215 -5.74 0.67 -14.96
N GLU A 216 -5.85 0.98 -16.27
CA GLU A 216 -7.11 1.40 -16.89
C GLU A 216 -8.20 0.33 -16.74
N ASP A 217 -7.89 -0.93 -17.03
CA ASP A 217 -8.84 -2.05 -16.91
C ASP A 217 -9.22 -2.29 -15.45
N SER A 218 -8.25 -2.20 -14.54
CA SER A 218 -8.46 -2.33 -13.10
C SER A 218 -9.40 -1.23 -12.57
N TYR A 219 -9.16 0.00 -12.95
CA TYR A 219 -10.01 1.12 -12.56
C TYR A 219 -11.41 1.04 -13.19
N ALA A 220 -11.52 0.59 -14.44
CA ALA A 220 -12.82 0.37 -15.10
C ALA A 220 -13.63 -0.71 -14.36
N LYS A 221 -12.98 -1.80 -13.93
CA LYS A 221 -13.60 -2.83 -13.08
C LYS A 221 -14.07 -2.26 -11.76
N ALA A 222 -13.23 -1.44 -11.10
CA ALA A 222 -13.58 -0.78 -9.85
C ALA A 222 -14.83 0.11 -10.02
N ILE A 223 -14.88 0.98 -11.05
CA ILE A 223 -16.05 1.83 -11.32
C ILE A 223 -17.33 1.00 -11.43
N ARG A 224 -17.32 -0.08 -12.26
CA ARG A 224 -18.49 -0.94 -12.43
C ARG A 224 -18.93 -1.61 -11.13
N THR A 225 -17.97 -2.16 -10.39
CA THR A 225 -18.25 -2.86 -9.13
C THR A 225 -18.79 -1.89 -8.07
N LEU A 226 -18.14 -0.73 -7.90
CA LEU A 226 -18.56 0.27 -6.93
C LEU A 226 -19.90 0.90 -7.29
N GLY A 227 -20.19 1.11 -8.58
CA GLY A 227 -21.52 1.52 -9.06
C GLY A 227 -22.62 0.51 -8.70
N GLN A 228 -22.31 -0.79 -8.71
CA GLN A 228 -23.24 -1.83 -8.25
C GLN A 228 -23.44 -1.78 -6.72
N ARG A 229 -22.35 -1.61 -5.95
CA ARG A 229 -22.41 -1.51 -4.48
C ARG A 229 -23.18 -0.29 -4.03
N ALA A 230 -22.97 0.87 -4.64
CA ALA A 230 -23.66 2.10 -4.30
C ALA A 230 -25.20 1.98 -4.39
N ARG A 231 -25.72 1.10 -5.26
CA ARG A 231 -27.18 0.86 -5.37
C ARG A 231 -27.78 0.16 -4.13
N SER A 232 -26.95 -0.49 -3.30
CA SER A 232 -27.44 -1.12 -2.06
C SER A 232 -27.79 -0.11 -0.97
N GLY A 233 -27.37 1.16 -1.12
CA GLY A 233 -27.54 2.20 -0.13
C GLY A 233 -26.55 2.10 1.04
N ARG A 234 -25.69 1.07 1.08
CA ARG A 234 -24.60 0.95 2.06
C ARG A 234 -23.35 1.69 1.56
N PRO A 235 -22.61 2.35 2.44
CA PRO A 235 -21.31 2.91 2.05
C PRO A 235 -20.34 1.79 1.70
N PHE A 236 -19.39 2.08 0.81
CA PHE A 236 -18.32 1.15 0.47
C PHE A 236 -16.95 1.72 0.84
N PHE A 237 -16.04 0.82 1.18
CA PHE A 237 -14.61 1.07 1.23
C PHE A 237 -13.91 0.22 0.17
N ALA A 238 -13.25 0.87 -0.76
CA ALA A 238 -12.47 0.23 -1.80
C ALA A 238 -10.99 0.57 -1.64
N HIS A 239 -10.15 -0.44 -1.42
CA HIS A 239 -8.69 -0.29 -1.51
C HIS A 239 -8.24 -0.80 -2.88
N ILE A 240 -7.69 0.06 -3.71
CA ILE A 240 -7.25 -0.24 -5.08
C ILE A 240 -5.73 -0.14 -5.14
N MET A 241 -5.05 -1.24 -5.45
CA MET A 241 -3.60 -1.29 -5.66
C MET A 241 -3.30 -1.30 -7.17
N SER A 242 -2.56 -0.32 -7.66
CA SER A 242 -2.12 -0.25 -9.06
C SER A 242 -0.94 -1.18 -9.34
N VAL A 243 -0.67 -1.49 -10.62
CA VAL A 243 0.40 -2.40 -11.03
C VAL A 243 1.27 -1.88 -12.17
N SER A 244 0.78 -0.93 -12.97
CA SER A 244 1.38 -0.63 -14.27
C SER A 244 2.74 0.07 -14.20
N ASN A 245 3.08 0.71 -13.07
CA ASN A 245 4.40 1.29 -12.86
C ASN A 245 5.46 0.26 -12.39
N HIS A 246 5.18 -1.02 -12.52
CA HIS A 246 6.15 -2.09 -12.24
C HIS A 246 6.93 -2.49 -13.51
N ARG A 247 8.17 -2.97 -13.38
CA ARG A 247 8.91 -3.55 -14.52
C ARG A 247 8.12 -4.69 -15.14
N PRO A 248 8.04 -4.80 -16.45
CA PRO A 248 8.84 -4.15 -17.50
C PRO A 248 8.31 -2.79 -17.98
N TYR A 249 7.44 -2.08 -17.25
CA TYR A 249 6.88 -0.77 -17.60
C TYR A 249 6.12 -0.78 -18.92
N THR A 250 5.27 -1.78 -19.11
CA THR A 250 4.47 -1.94 -20.32
C THR A 250 3.01 -1.60 -20.06
N TYR A 251 2.38 -0.95 -21.01
CA TYR A 251 1.01 -0.41 -20.96
C TYR A 251 0.40 -0.37 -22.35
N PRO A 252 -0.91 -0.13 -22.52
CA PRO A 252 -1.54 -0.02 -23.84
C PRO A 252 -0.90 1.06 -24.70
N ALA A 253 -0.64 0.76 -25.96
CA ALA A 253 -0.03 1.70 -26.90
C ALA A 253 -0.95 2.91 -27.15
N GLY A 254 -0.33 4.08 -27.40
CA GLY A 254 -1.04 5.30 -27.80
C GLY A 254 -1.80 6.03 -26.68
N ARG A 255 -1.62 5.63 -25.41
CA ARG A 255 -2.25 6.30 -24.25
C ARG A 255 -1.51 7.56 -23.80
N ILE A 256 -0.20 7.53 -23.92
CA ILE A 256 0.69 8.60 -23.51
C ILE A 256 1.75 8.87 -24.60
N PRO A 257 2.44 10.03 -24.58
CA PRO A 257 3.48 10.34 -25.57
C PRO A 257 4.68 9.40 -25.56
N ILE A 258 5.00 8.79 -24.40
CA ILE A 258 6.11 7.82 -24.31
C ILE A 258 5.63 6.49 -24.87
N PRO A 259 6.32 5.93 -25.89
CA PRO A 259 5.89 4.68 -26.50
C PRO A 259 6.11 3.49 -25.56
N ASN A 260 5.20 2.51 -25.62
CA ASN A 260 5.21 1.33 -24.75
C ASN A 260 6.50 0.48 -24.88
N ASP A 261 7.07 0.41 -26.09
CA ASP A 261 8.29 -0.34 -26.37
C ASP A 261 9.56 0.31 -25.79
N ALA A 262 9.49 1.56 -25.35
CA ALA A 262 10.57 2.20 -24.59
C ALA A 262 10.84 1.50 -23.24
N LYS A 263 9.84 0.79 -22.68
CA LYS A 263 9.95 0.04 -21.42
C LYS A 263 10.67 0.84 -20.32
N SER A 264 10.33 2.11 -20.21
CA SER A 264 10.98 3.07 -19.33
C SER A 264 10.18 3.33 -18.05
N ARG A 265 10.87 3.61 -16.96
CA ARG A 265 10.23 4.05 -15.71
C ARG A 265 9.38 5.30 -15.94
N ALA A 266 9.86 6.26 -16.71
CA ALA A 266 9.11 7.46 -17.05
C ALA A 266 7.77 7.14 -17.72
N GLY A 267 7.76 6.17 -18.65
CA GLY A 267 6.53 5.69 -19.27
C GLY A 267 5.58 5.03 -18.26
N GLY A 268 6.08 4.18 -17.37
CA GLY A 268 5.28 3.56 -16.32
C GLY A 268 4.63 4.59 -15.39
N VAL A 269 5.39 5.58 -14.93
CA VAL A 269 4.90 6.67 -14.07
C VAL A 269 3.85 7.49 -14.79
N MET A 270 4.14 7.95 -16.02
CA MET A 270 3.20 8.77 -16.80
C MET A 270 1.91 8.00 -17.12
N TYR A 271 2.01 6.71 -17.40
CA TYR A 271 0.82 5.88 -17.65
C TYR A 271 -0.02 5.68 -16.38
N SER A 272 0.60 5.41 -15.24
CA SER A 272 -0.14 5.31 -13.97
C SER A 272 -0.85 6.61 -13.60
N ASP A 273 -0.22 7.77 -13.83
CA ASP A 273 -0.84 9.08 -13.66
C ASP A 273 -2.03 9.29 -14.62
N TYR A 274 -1.85 8.91 -15.90
CA TYR A 274 -2.91 8.97 -16.91
C TYR A 274 -4.11 8.10 -16.52
N ALA A 275 -3.86 6.85 -16.12
CA ALA A 275 -4.90 5.89 -15.75
C ALA A 275 -5.67 6.35 -14.49
N LEU A 276 -4.96 6.85 -13.47
CA LEU A 276 -5.58 7.43 -12.29
C LEU A 276 -6.45 8.64 -12.64
N GLY A 277 -5.97 9.52 -13.51
CA GLY A 277 -6.75 10.66 -14.00
C GLY A 277 -8.03 10.23 -14.68
N GLY A 278 -7.95 9.22 -15.57
CA GLY A 278 -9.11 8.60 -16.22
C GLY A 278 -10.11 8.00 -15.24
N PHE A 279 -9.61 7.33 -14.19
CA PHE A 279 -10.43 6.81 -13.10
C PHE A 279 -11.23 7.89 -12.39
N LEU A 280 -10.57 8.98 -11.99
CA LEU A 280 -11.24 10.09 -11.31
C LEU A 280 -12.25 10.81 -12.22
N ASP A 281 -11.92 10.97 -13.51
CA ASP A 281 -12.84 11.52 -14.50
C ASP A 281 -14.08 10.61 -14.70
N ALA A 282 -13.90 9.28 -14.71
CA ALA A 282 -15.01 8.33 -14.78
C ALA A 282 -15.84 8.35 -13.48
N ALA A 283 -15.18 8.31 -12.33
CA ALA A 283 -15.84 8.38 -11.02
C ALA A 283 -16.68 9.66 -10.88
N SER A 284 -16.20 10.80 -11.40
CA SER A 284 -16.91 12.08 -11.31
C SER A 284 -18.26 12.11 -12.01
N ARG A 285 -18.54 11.15 -12.90
CA ARG A 285 -19.83 10.99 -13.59
C ARG A 285 -20.79 10.05 -12.87
N GLU A 286 -20.31 9.38 -11.84
CA GLU A 286 -21.10 8.42 -11.08
C GLU A 286 -21.94 9.12 -9.98
N PRO A 287 -23.17 8.68 -9.74
CA PRO A 287 -24.03 9.27 -8.71
C PRO A 287 -23.42 9.25 -7.30
N TRP A 288 -22.56 8.28 -7.01
CA TRP A 288 -21.92 8.11 -5.71
C TRP A 288 -20.74 9.05 -5.48
N PHE A 289 -20.21 9.72 -6.52
CA PHE A 289 -19.01 10.55 -6.43
C PHE A 289 -19.12 11.67 -5.40
N GLY A 290 -20.25 12.38 -5.37
CA GLY A 290 -20.48 13.50 -4.46
C GLY A 290 -20.44 13.11 -2.96
N ASN A 291 -20.67 11.83 -2.66
CA ASN A 291 -20.58 11.28 -1.31
C ASN A 291 -19.36 10.34 -1.16
N THR A 292 -18.23 10.69 -1.77
CA THR A 292 -17.03 9.84 -1.74
C THR A 292 -15.78 10.63 -1.37
N VAL A 293 -14.95 10.03 -0.54
CA VAL A 293 -13.61 10.49 -0.20
C VAL A 293 -12.59 9.61 -0.91
N PHE A 294 -11.71 10.22 -1.68
CA PHE A 294 -10.58 9.55 -2.32
C PHE A 294 -9.30 9.84 -1.52
N VAL A 295 -8.64 8.81 -1.05
CA VAL A 295 -7.30 8.86 -0.45
C VAL A 295 -6.34 8.29 -1.47
N ILE A 296 -5.37 9.06 -1.90
CA ILE A 296 -4.41 8.65 -2.92
C ILE A 296 -3.02 8.74 -2.31
N THR A 297 -2.27 7.66 -2.35
CA THR A 297 -0.89 7.58 -1.90
C THR A 297 -0.10 6.57 -2.74
N ALA A 298 1.19 6.38 -2.44
CA ALA A 298 1.97 5.28 -3.02
C ALA A 298 2.23 4.20 -1.97
N ASP A 299 2.58 2.99 -2.43
CA ASP A 299 3.06 1.93 -1.56
C ASP A 299 4.49 2.17 -1.07
N HIS A 300 5.39 2.59 -1.97
CA HIS A 300 6.77 2.99 -1.70
C HIS A 300 7.33 3.83 -2.85
N CYS A 301 8.56 4.32 -2.70
CA CYS A 301 9.27 5.01 -3.78
C CYS A 301 9.79 4.04 -4.86
N ALA A 302 10.01 4.56 -6.05
CA ALA A 302 10.55 3.84 -7.21
C ALA A 302 11.95 3.25 -7.00
N SER A 303 12.75 3.85 -6.12
CA SER A 303 14.10 3.42 -5.79
C SER A 303 14.11 2.71 -4.44
N SER A 304 14.35 1.40 -4.47
CA SER A 304 14.37 0.56 -3.26
C SER A 304 15.78 0.24 -2.75
N ALA A 305 16.82 0.56 -3.51
CA ALA A 305 18.19 0.23 -3.14
C ALA A 305 18.90 1.43 -2.50
N GLY A 306 19.29 1.27 -1.26
CA GLY A 306 20.21 2.17 -0.57
C GLY A 306 21.25 1.33 0.16
N LYS A 307 22.50 1.78 0.19
CA LYS A 307 23.58 0.93 0.70
C LYS A 307 23.87 1.07 2.19
N THR A 308 23.60 2.19 2.82
CA THR A 308 24.10 2.41 4.20
C THR A 308 23.28 3.37 5.06
N GLU A 309 22.58 4.34 4.47
CA GLU A 309 21.79 5.31 5.19
C GLU A 309 20.36 5.33 4.64
N ILE A 310 19.42 5.82 5.41
CA ILE A 310 18.04 6.01 4.96
C ILE A 310 17.94 7.40 4.35
N PRO A 311 18.13 7.56 3.02
CA PRO A 311 17.97 8.85 2.37
C PRO A 311 16.48 9.19 2.32
N LEU A 312 16.06 10.26 2.99
CA LEU A 312 14.65 10.62 3.12
C LEU A 312 13.93 10.78 1.78
N GLU A 313 14.64 11.29 0.76
CA GLU A 313 14.10 11.45 -0.60
C GLU A 313 13.67 10.12 -1.25
N LYS A 314 14.21 8.98 -0.78
CA LYS A 314 13.83 7.64 -1.25
C LYS A 314 12.64 7.03 -0.51
N TYR A 315 12.12 7.73 0.46
CA TYR A 315 10.90 7.37 1.19
C TYR A 315 9.79 8.41 1.01
N HIS A 316 10.08 9.56 0.40
CA HIS A 316 9.09 10.61 0.16
C HIS A 316 8.13 10.19 -0.95
N ILE A 317 6.87 10.00 -0.58
CA ILE A 317 5.79 9.59 -1.48
C ILE A 317 4.66 10.63 -1.49
N PRO A 318 3.88 10.73 -2.58
CA PRO A 318 2.70 11.58 -2.59
C PRO A 318 1.62 11.03 -1.67
N ALA A 319 0.88 11.93 -1.02
CA ALA A 319 -0.37 11.60 -0.38
C ALA A 319 -1.34 12.78 -0.42
N MET A 320 -2.60 12.47 -0.67
CA MET A 320 -3.66 13.47 -0.70
C MET A 320 -5.03 12.88 -0.38
N ILE A 321 -5.89 13.71 0.22
CA ILE A 321 -7.31 13.42 0.44
C ILE A 321 -8.10 14.35 -0.46
N TYR A 322 -8.82 13.78 -1.42
CA TYR A 322 -9.69 14.47 -2.35
C TYR A 322 -11.13 14.15 -2.05
N ALA A 323 -11.86 15.12 -1.53
CA ALA A 323 -13.26 14.98 -1.14
C ALA A 323 -13.96 16.33 -1.25
N PRO A 324 -14.37 16.76 -2.45
CA PRO A 324 -14.87 18.13 -2.69
C PRO A 324 -16.04 18.56 -1.78
N ALA A 325 -16.86 17.60 -1.33
CA ALA A 325 -17.99 17.88 -0.46
C ALA A 325 -17.64 17.95 1.04
N PHE A 326 -16.47 17.44 1.45
CA PHE A 326 -16.15 17.23 2.86
C PHE A 326 -14.86 17.90 3.32
N VAL A 327 -13.87 18.01 2.43
CA VAL A 327 -12.50 18.44 2.77
C VAL A 327 -12.10 19.57 1.85
N ALA A 328 -11.79 20.70 2.43
CA ALA A 328 -11.25 21.84 1.66
C ALA A 328 -9.83 21.55 1.15
N PRO A 329 -9.47 22.02 -0.05
CA PRO A 329 -8.09 21.96 -0.53
C PRO A 329 -7.13 22.67 0.43
N GLY A 330 -5.93 22.11 0.57
CA GLY A 330 -4.92 22.68 1.46
C GLY A 330 -3.65 21.87 1.51
N SER A 331 -2.74 22.24 2.40
CA SER A 331 -1.45 21.57 2.62
C SER A 331 -1.26 21.22 4.09
N VAL A 332 -0.78 20.01 4.33
CA VAL A 332 -0.29 19.53 5.63
C VAL A 332 1.23 19.50 5.58
N GLY A 333 1.88 20.51 6.15
CA GLY A 333 3.35 20.61 6.20
C GLY A 333 4.01 19.78 7.31
N LYS A 334 3.21 19.19 8.22
CA LYS A 334 3.72 18.31 9.28
C LYS A 334 4.26 17.02 8.67
N THR A 335 5.39 16.55 9.18
CA THR A 335 5.93 15.24 8.79
C THR A 335 4.96 14.14 9.23
N ALA A 336 4.62 13.27 8.29
CA ALA A 336 3.70 12.15 8.48
C ALA A 336 4.22 10.91 7.75
N SER A 337 3.63 9.78 8.06
CA SER A 337 3.91 8.50 7.43
C SER A 337 2.61 7.85 6.93
N GLN A 338 2.73 6.79 6.15
CA GLN A 338 1.57 6.02 5.67
C GLN A 338 0.65 5.56 6.81
N ILE A 339 1.20 5.27 7.99
CA ILE A 339 0.42 4.83 9.18
C ILE A 339 -0.53 5.92 9.69
N ASP A 340 -0.28 7.18 9.35
CA ASP A 340 -1.09 8.32 9.80
C ASP A 340 -2.30 8.61 8.88
N LEU A 341 -2.32 8.06 7.66
CA LEU A 341 -3.31 8.44 6.65
C LEU A 341 -4.74 8.07 7.04
N MET A 342 -4.98 6.80 7.37
CA MET A 342 -6.33 6.34 7.69
C MET A 342 -6.82 6.87 9.06
N PRO A 343 -6.01 6.92 10.12
CA PRO A 343 -6.36 7.62 11.35
C PRO A 343 -6.72 9.10 11.13
N THR A 344 -5.97 9.80 10.27
CA THR A 344 -6.31 11.20 9.92
C THR A 344 -7.65 11.29 9.20
N LEU A 345 -7.92 10.38 8.25
CA LEU A 345 -9.21 10.33 7.57
C LEU A 345 -10.35 10.08 8.56
N PHE A 346 -10.20 9.11 9.46
CA PHE A 346 -11.24 8.81 10.46
C PHE A 346 -11.53 10.01 11.35
N SER A 347 -10.50 10.71 11.80
CA SER A 347 -10.64 11.94 12.56
C SER A 347 -11.36 13.04 11.76
N LEU A 348 -11.05 13.21 10.46
CA LEU A 348 -11.75 14.17 9.58
C LEU A 348 -13.22 13.83 9.37
N LEU A 349 -13.57 12.55 9.38
CA LEU A 349 -14.94 12.05 9.23
C LEU A 349 -15.70 11.94 10.56
N GLY A 350 -15.09 12.30 11.66
CA GLY A 350 -15.71 12.18 12.98
C GLY A 350 -15.89 10.73 13.46
N MET A 351 -15.20 9.77 12.83
CA MET A 351 -15.31 8.36 13.17
C MET A 351 -14.48 8.04 14.40
N ASP A 352 -15.09 7.34 15.34
CA ASP A 352 -14.36 6.68 16.44
C ASP A 352 -13.69 5.40 15.93
N TYR A 353 -12.48 5.09 16.42
CA TYR A 353 -11.71 3.93 16.01
C TYR A 353 -10.75 3.43 17.10
#